data_0b1100dc3f84db8eafe5f9d551ac62f6
#
_entry.id   0b1100dc3f84db8eafe5f9d551ac62f6
#
_cell.length_a   1.000
_cell.length_b   1.000
_cell.length_c   1.000
_cell.angle_alpha   90.00
_cell.angle_beta   90.00
_cell.angle_gamma   90.00
#
_symmetry.space_group_name_H-M   'P 1'
#
loop_
_entity.id
_entity.type
_entity.pdbx_description
1 polymer ?
#
loop_
_entity_poly.entity_id
_entity_poly.type
_entity_poly.pdbx_seq_one_letter_code
_entity_poly.pdbx_strand_id
1 'polypeptide(L)'
;MAFNTKLLADNERIVLDLRPHWKALIVPVLVLLVVSGAGGYAIATFDQTVVRYLVLALGVVLVVLFSVVPFLRWRTTHFVVTDRRVLVRTGVLARSGRDVPLSRINDITFSHSLLERVLGTGTLVIESAGERGQVVLADVPNVEQVQRKVYDLVEDTDERLRAGQHSTGPDGG
;
A
#
# COMPACT_ATOMS: atom_id res chain seq x y z
N MET A 1 -6.55 -5.02 12.81
CA MET A 1 -6.09 -6.43 12.90
C MET A 1 -4.58 -6.40 12.82
N ALA A 2 -3.88 -7.06 13.72
CA ALA A 2 -2.42 -7.16 13.67
C ALA A 2 -2.00 -8.04 12.47
N PHE A 3 -0.82 -7.77 11.90
CA PHE A 3 -0.24 -8.59 10.86
C PHE A 3 -0.09 -10.03 11.35
N ASN A 4 -0.42 -11.01 10.51
CA ASN A 4 -0.33 -12.42 10.90
C ASN A 4 1.16 -12.85 10.89
N THR A 5 1.75 -12.92 12.09
CA THR A 5 3.16 -13.31 12.31
C THR A 5 3.50 -14.72 11.80
N LYS A 6 2.50 -15.57 11.50
CA LYS A 6 2.72 -16.89 10.89
C LYS A 6 3.30 -16.86 9.48
N LEU A 7 3.37 -15.69 8.86
CA LEU A 7 3.94 -15.49 7.52
C LEU A 7 5.43 -15.10 7.57
N LEU A 8 5.98 -14.89 8.76
CA LEU A 8 7.39 -14.59 8.98
C LEU A 8 8.20 -15.89 9.03
N ALA A 9 9.42 -15.85 8.50
CA ALA A 9 10.38 -16.92 8.68
C ALA A 9 10.90 -16.96 10.14
N ASP A 10 11.42 -18.11 10.56
CA ASP A 10 12.06 -18.23 11.87
C ASP A 10 13.20 -17.21 11.98
N ASN A 11 13.18 -16.40 13.05
CA ASN A 11 14.10 -15.27 13.29
C ASN A 11 13.97 -14.06 12.36
N GLU A 12 12.83 -13.85 11.67
CA GLU A 12 12.52 -12.64 10.92
C GLU A 12 11.82 -11.62 11.83
N ARG A 13 12.36 -10.39 11.91
CA ARG A 13 11.83 -9.33 12.77
C ARG A 13 11.12 -8.25 11.96
N ILE A 14 9.94 -7.85 12.43
CA ILE A 14 9.24 -6.69 11.86
C ILE A 14 9.95 -5.43 12.33
N VAL A 15 10.39 -4.61 11.38
CA VAL A 15 11.00 -3.30 11.66
C VAL A 15 9.97 -2.19 11.52
N LEU A 16 9.10 -2.27 10.48
CA LEU A 16 8.03 -1.32 10.24
C LEU A 16 6.73 -2.06 9.89
N ASP A 17 5.63 -1.68 10.55
CA ASP A 17 4.25 -2.07 10.17
C ASP A 17 3.48 -0.80 9.82
N LEU A 18 3.23 -0.59 8.54
CA LEU A 18 2.64 0.63 8.01
C LEU A 18 1.29 0.32 7.39
N ARG A 19 0.38 1.30 7.52
CA ARG A 19 -0.92 1.28 6.86
C ARG A 19 -1.07 2.53 6.00
N PRO A 20 -1.77 2.42 4.88
CA PRO A 20 -2.07 3.60 4.06
C PRO A 20 -2.80 4.66 4.90
N HIS A 21 -2.42 5.90 4.71
CA HIS A 21 -2.98 7.03 5.43
C HIS A 21 -4.48 7.21 5.09
N TRP A 22 -5.26 7.72 6.04
CA TRP A 22 -6.70 7.98 5.88
C TRP A 22 -7.03 8.92 4.70
N LYS A 23 -6.07 9.69 4.21
CA LYS A 23 -6.19 10.53 3.00
C LYS A 23 -6.75 9.75 1.81
N ALA A 24 -6.42 8.45 1.68
CA ALA A 24 -6.96 7.57 0.65
C ALA A 24 -8.50 7.48 0.66
N LEU A 25 -9.14 7.86 1.77
CA LEU A 25 -10.60 7.85 1.91
C LEU A 25 -11.27 9.17 1.49
N ILE A 26 -10.52 10.24 1.25
CA ILE A 26 -11.09 11.55 0.88
C ILE A 26 -11.92 11.41 -0.40
N VAL A 27 -11.34 10.82 -1.44
CA VAL A 27 -12.04 10.65 -2.74
C VAL A 27 -13.26 9.73 -2.61
N PRO A 28 -13.17 8.53 -2.00
CA PRO A 28 -14.34 7.68 -1.74
C PRO A 28 -15.47 8.38 -0.97
N VAL A 29 -15.15 9.18 0.03
CA VAL A 29 -16.14 9.93 0.80
C VAL A 29 -16.79 11.04 -0.03
N LEU A 30 -16.00 11.78 -0.81
CA LEU A 30 -16.54 12.80 -1.70
C LEU A 30 -17.48 12.19 -2.76
N VAL A 31 -17.10 11.07 -3.36
CA VAL A 31 -17.97 10.36 -4.30
C VAL A 31 -19.27 9.92 -3.63
N LEU A 32 -19.19 9.38 -2.41
CA LEU A 32 -20.38 9.00 -1.64
C LEU A 32 -21.34 10.19 -1.43
N LEU A 33 -20.80 11.34 -1.03
CA LEU A 33 -21.59 12.56 -0.79
C LEU A 33 -22.22 13.09 -2.09
N VAL A 34 -21.45 13.16 -3.17
CA VAL A 34 -21.92 13.64 -4.48
C VAL A 34 -22.98 12.72 -5.05
N VAL A 35 -22.73 11.42 -5.07
CA VAL A 35 -23.71 10.43 -5.62
C VAL A 35 -24.99 10.40 -4.77
N SER A 36 -24.88 10.45 -3.45
CA SER A 36 -26.05 10.47 -2.56
C SER A 36 -26.84 11.76 -2.71
N GLY A 37 -26.16 12.91 -2.78
CA GLY A 37 -26.82 14.22 -2.95
C GLY A 37 -27.50 14.35 -4.33
N ALA A 38 -26.77 14.04 -5.41
CA ALA A 38 -27.33 14.08 -6.77
C ALA A 38 -28.44 13.06 -6.99
N GLY A 39 -28.27 11.84 -6.47
CA GLY A 39 -29.28 10.78 -6.52
C GLY A 39 -30.53 11.15 -5.74
N GLY A 40 -30.37 11.68 -4.53
CA GLY A 40 -31.49 12.16 -3.71
C GLY A 40 -32.25 13.29 -4.38
N TYR A 41 -31.54 14.27 -4.95
CA TYR A 41 -32.15 15.35 -5.71
C TYR A 41 -32.93 14.85 -6.95
N ALA A 42 -32.32 13.93 -7.70
CA ALA A 42 -32.96 13.33 -8.89
C ALA A 42 -34.24 12.57 -8.51
N ILE A 43 -34.21 11.76 -7.45
CA ILE A 43 -35.37 11.01 -6.96
C ILE A 43 -36.49 11.97 -6.50
N ALA A 44 -36.14 13.11 -5.90
CA ALA A 44 -37.12 14.10 -5.49
C ALA A 44 -37.78 14.86 -6.65
N THR A 45 -37.01 15.02 -7.76
CA THR A 45 -37.46 15.82 -8.93
C THR A 45 -38.27 15.01 -9.94
N PHE A 46 -37.94 13.72 -10.13
CA PHE A 46 -38.61 12.87 -11.10
C PHE A 46 -39.76 12.09 -10.45
N ASP A 47 -41.00 12.25 -11.00
CA ASP A 47 -42.18 11.54 -10.51
C ASP A 47 -42.32 10.12 -11.07
N GLN A 48 -41.65 9.82 -12.15
CA GLN A 48 -41.72 8.51 -12.80
C GLN A 48 -41.01 7.43 -11.96
N THR A 49 -41.77 6.45 -11.55
CA THR A 49 -41.30 5.34 -10.70
C THR A 49 -40.12 4.59 -11.32
N VAL A 50 -40.15 4.34 -12.63
CA VAL A 50 -39.07 3.65 -13.36
C VAL A 50 -37.76 4.45 -13.29
N VAL A 51 -37.83 5.78 -13.48
CA VAL A 51 -36.66 6.67 -13.41
C VAL A 51 -36.05 6.64 -12.00
N ARG A 52 -36.88 6.69 -10.96
CA ARG A 52 -36.41 6.59 -9.57
C ARG A 52 -35.63 5.30 -9.31
N TYR A 53 -36.13 4.15 -9.76
CA TYR A 53 -35.44 2.87 -9.61
C TYR A 53 -34.12 2.83 -10.40
N LEU A 54 -34.09 3.38 -11.61
CA LEU A 54 -32.86 3.46 -12.42
C LEU A 54 -31.80 4.35 -11.75
N VAL A 55 -32.19 5.52 -11.23
CA VAL A 55 -31.29 6.42 -10.49
C VAL A 55 -30.76 5.73 -9.23
N LEU A 56 -31.60 5.05 -8.50
CA LEU A 56 -31.21 4.32 -7.29
C LEU A 56 -30.26 3.19 -7.62
N ALA A 57 -30.55 2.37 -8.62
CA ALA A 57 -29.68 1.28 -9.05
C ALA A 57 -28.30 1.78 -9.50
N LEU A 58 -28.29 2.85 -10.33
CA LEU A 58 -27.05 3.48 -10.76
C LEU A 58 -26.27 4.05 -9.58
N GLY A 59 -26.94 4.77 -8.66
CA GLY A 59 -26.32 5.32 -7.46
C GLY A 59 -25.68 4.24 -6.59
N VAL A 60 -26.36 3.12 -6.35
CA VAL A 60 -25.83 1.99 -5.60
C VAL A 60 -24.59 1.41 -6.27
N VAL A 61 -24.61 1.21 -7.59
CA VAL A 61 -23.44 0.70 -8.36
C VAL A 61 -22.25 1.66 -8.22
N LEU A 62 -22.47 2.97 -8.38
CA LEU A 62 -21.41 3.97 -8.26
C LEU A 62 -20.82 4.01 -6.85
N VAL A 63 -21.67 3.99 -5.81
CA VAL A 63 -21.22 3.96 -4.42
C VAL A 63 -20.42 2.69 -4.13
N VAL A 64 -20.89 1.54 -4.57
CA VAL A 64 -20.16 0.28 -4.36
C VAL A 64 -18.79 0.33 -5.03
N LEU A 65 -18.71 0.73 -6.30
CA LEU A 65 -17.45 0.71 -7.06
C LEU A 65 -16.46 1.79 -6.60
N PHE A 66 -16.93 3.00 -6.29
CA PHE A 66 -16.06 4.16 -6.04
C PHE A 66 -15.93 4.55 -4.57
N SER A 67 -16.76 3.99 -3.68
CA SER A 67 -16.65 4.25 -2.24
C SER A 67 -16.39 2.97 -1.45
N VAL A 68 -17.22 1.94 -1.58
CA VAL A 68 -17.10 0.72 -0.77
C VAL A 68 -15.86 -0.09 -1.15
N VAL A 69 -15.60 -0.33 -2.44
CA VAL A 69 -14.44 -1.12 -2.89
C VAL A 69 -13.11 -0.43 -2.50
N PRO A 70 -12.88 0.88 -2.75
CA PRO A 70 -11.67 1.57 -2.30
C PRO A 70 -11.53 1.58 -0.77
N PHE A 71 -12.61 1.77 -0.02
CA PHE A 71 -12.60 1.70 1.45
C PHE A 71 -12.14 0.33 1.94
N LEU A 72 -12.70 -0.76 1.40
CA LEU A 72 -12.31 -2.11 1.75
C LEU A 72 -10.84 -2.39 1.38
N ARG A 73 -10.40 -1.91 0.21
CA ARG A 73 -9.01 -2.03 -0.23
C ARG A 73 -8.07 -1.30 0.72
N TRP A 74 -8.38 -0.06 1.10
CA TRP A 74 -7.60 0.70 2.08
C TRP A 74 -7.52 -0.07 3.42
N ARG A 75 -8.63 -0.60 3.91
CA ARG A 75 -8.69 -1.32 5.18
C ARG A 75 -7.88 -2.63 5.18
N THR A 76 -7.73 -3.26 4.01
CA THR A 76 -7.05 -4.55 3.86
C THR A 76 -5.62 -4.43 3.34
N THR A 77 -5.12 -3.22 3.09
CA THR A 77 -3.75 -2.98 2.67
C THR A 77 -2.85 -2.81 3.88
N HIS A 78 -1.75 -3.57 3.91
CA HIS A 78 -0.70 -3.50 4.91
C HIS A 78 0.67 -3.54 4.23
N PHE A 79 1.57 -2.68 4.69
CA PHE A 79 2.96 -2.65 4.29
C PHE A 79 3.81 -3.04 5.49
N VAL A 80 4.55 -4.12 5.39
CA VAL A 80 5.42 -4.61 6.44
C VAL A 80 6.85 -4.66 5.93
N VAL A 81 7.77 -4.01 6.63
CA VAL A 81 9.19 -4.09 6.36
C VAL A 81 9.83 -4.90 7.47
N THR A 82 10.54 -5.94 7.08
CA THR A 82 11.30 -6.79 7.98
C THR A 82 12.80 -6.56 7.79
N ASP A 83 13.60 -7.21 8.58
CA ASP A 83 15.06 -7.24 8.46
C ASP A 83 15.59 -8.01 7.24
N ARG A 84 14.68 -8.62 6.42
CA ARG A 84 15.05 -9.43 5.24
C ARG A 84 14.32 -9.06 3.96
N ARG A 85 13.08 -8.56 4.05
CA ARG A 85 12.23 -8.29 2.88
C ARG A 85 11.17 -7.22 3.16
N VAL A 86 10.67 -6.63 2.09
CA VAL A 86 9.48 -5.79 2.11
C VAL A 86 8.27 -6.64 1.71
N LEU A 87 7.27 -6.66 2.55
CA LEU A 87 6.02 -7.42 2.37
C LEU A 87 4.89 -6.43 2.08
N VAL A 88 4.27 -6.55 0.92
CA VAL A 88 3.06 -5.81 0.57
C VAL A 88 1.91 -6.79 0.50
N ARG A 89 0.90 -6.54 1.30
CA ARG A 89 -0.32 -7.36 1.34
C ARG A 89 -1.52 -6.47 1.03
N THR A 90 -2.21 -6.80 -0.03
CA THR A 90 -3.44 -6.11 -0.44
C THR A 90 -4.47 -7.16 -0.83
N GLY A 91 -5.75 -6.89 -0.58
CA GLY A 91 -6.82 -7.70 -1.11
C GLY A 91 -8.04 -7.78 -0.23
N VAL A 92 -9.20 -7.62 -0.88
CA VAL A 92 -10.53 -7.76 -0.28
C VAL A 92 -11.05 -9.19 -0.51
N LEU A 93 -11.11 -9.62 -1.75
CA LEU A 93 -11.62 -10.93 -2.21
C LEU A 93 -10.47 -11.84 -2.65
N ALA A 94 -9.48 -11.29 -3.35
CA ALA A 94 -8.27 -11.99 -3.72
C ALA A 94 -7.09 -11.41 -2.92
N ARG A 95 -6.43 -12.24 -2.13
CA ARG A 95 -5.24 -11.84 -1.39
C ARG A 95 -4.05 -11.83 -2.33
N SER A 96 -3.56 -10.66 -2.71
CA SER A 96 -2.29 -10.53 -3.37
C SER A 96 -1.21 -10.18 -2.35
N GLY A 97 -0.14 -10.92 -2.39
CA GLY A 97 1.04 -10.66 -1.58
C GLY A 97 2.24 -10.48 -2.48
N ARG A 98 3.06 -9.48 -2.21
CA ARG A 98 4.33 -9.27 -2.87
C ARG A 98 5.42 -9.19 -1.83
N ASP A 99 6.42 -10.01 -2.01
CA ASP A 99 7.58 -10.09 -1.14
C ASP A 99 8.81 -9.67 -1.96
N VAL A 100 9.51 -8.65 -1.52
CA VAL A 100 10.74 -8.16 -2.16
C VAL A 100 11.88 -8.30 -1.17
N PRO A 101 12.84 -9.22 -1.38
CA PRO A 101 14.03 -9.32 -0.56
C PRO A 101 14.84 -8.02 -0.61
N LEU A 102 15.36 -7.56 0.54
CA LEU A 102 16.17 -6.34 0.62
C LEU A 102 17.40 -6.42 -0.29
N SER A 103 18.01 -7.60 -0.43
CA SER A 103 19.15 -7.86 -1.32
C SER A 103 18.85 -7.71 -2.83
N ARG A 104 17.59 -7.54 -3.23
CA ARG A 104 17.20 -7.32 -4.63
C ARG A 104 16.67 -5.92 -4.89
N ILE A 105 16.73 -5.05 -3.90
CA ILE A 105 16.33 -3.65 -4.06
C ILE A 105 17.47 -2.90 -4.74
N ASN A 106 17.18 -2.28 -5.88
CA ASN A 106 18.15 -1.50 -6.63
C ASN A 106 18.08 -0.03 -6.28
N ASP A 107 16.85 0.50 -6.12
CA ASP A 107 16.62 1.90 -5.81
C ASP A 107 15.32 2.10 -5.04
N ILE A 108 15.25 3.18 -4.25
CA ILE A 108 14.11 3.54 -3.46
C ILE A 108 13.83 5.02 -3.66
N THR A 109 12.82 5.32 -4.45
CA THR A 109 12.39 6.68 -4.74
C THR A 109 11.13 7.02 -3.97
N PHE A 110 11.01 8.24 -3.48
CA PHE A 110 9.75 8.74 -2.95
C PHE A 110 9.26 9.94 -3.73
N SER A 111 7.97 10.13 -3.76
CA SER A 111 7.32 11.31 -4.32
C SER A 111 6.18 11.76 -3.42
N HIS A 112 5.96 13.07 -3.37
CA HIS A 112 4.80 13.63 -2.73
C HIS A 112 4.29 14.84 -3.50
N SER A 113 2.99 14.93 -3.67
CA SER A 113 2.30 16.11 -4.17
C SER A 113 2.22 17.18 -3.07
N LEU A 114 1.86 18.41 -3.42
CA LEU A 114 1.71 19.49 -2.44
C LEU A 114 0.74 19.14 -1.31
N LEU A 115 -0.38 18.50 -1.62
CA LEU A 115 -1.35 18.05 -0.62
C LEU A 115 -0.78 16.94 0.26
N GLU A 116 -0.04 16.00 -0.30
CA GLU A 116 0.61 14.91 0.43
C GLU A 116 1.67 15.44 1.39
N ARG A 117 2.41 16.47 0.97
CA ARG A 117 3.41 17.12 1.82
C ARG A 117 2.77 17.78 3.04
N VAL A 118 1.64 18.49 2.87
CA VAL A 118 0.90 19.10 3.99
C VAL A 118 0.35 18.03 4.94
N LEU A 119 -0.08 16.89 4.41
CA LEU A 119 -0.62 15.77 5.20
C LEU A 119 0.45 14.83 5.77
N GLY A 120 1.74 15.10 5.51
CA GLY A 120 2.85 14.27 5.95
C GLY A 120 2.85 12.86 5.34
N THR A 121 2.35 12.73 4.09
CA THR A 121 2.25 11.44 3.38
C THR A 121 3.00 11.50 2.06
N GLY A 122 3.21 10.35 1.44
CA GLY A 122 3.78 10.26 0.10
C GLY A 122 3.66 8.86 -0.49
N THR A 123 4.16 8.72 -1.68
CA THR A 123 4.27 7.43 -2.38
C THR A 123 5.72 7.00 -2.39
N LEU A 124 5.99 5.79 -1.89
CA LEU A 124 7.30 5.15 -1.94
C LEU A 124 7.32 4.15 -3.09
N VAL A 125 8.30 4.26 -3.97
CA VAL A 125 8.53 3.35 -5.09
C VAL A 125 9.83 2.60 -4.83
N ILE A 126 9.75 1.29 -4.77
CA ILE A 126 10.89 0.39 -4.56
C ILE A 126 11.15 -0.32 -5.88
N GLU A 127 12.32 -0.12 -6.47
CA GLU A 127 12.77 -0.80 -7.66
C GLU A 127 13.54 -2.07 -7.31
N SER A 128 13.18 -3.17 -7.93
CA SER A 128 13.76 -4.48 -7.67
C SER A 128 14.21 -5.16 -8.96
N ALA A 129 15.33 -5.88 -8.90
CA ALA A 129 15.90 -6.66 -9.99
C ALA A 129 15.08 -7.91 -10.38
N GLY A 130 13.76 -7.92 -10.24
CA GLY A 130 12.89 -9.05 -10.60
C GLY A 130 12.01 -8.73 -11.81
N GLU A 131 11.38 -9.76 -12.38
CA GLU A 131 10.48 -9.65 -13.55
C GLU A 131 9.34 -8.62 -13.40
N ARG A 132 8.97 -8.25 -12.18
CA ARG A 132 7.93 -7.26 -11.86
C ARG A 132 8.49 -5.92 -11.37
N GLY A 133 9.76 -5.64 -11.62
CA GLY A 133 10.51 -4.38 -11.52
C GLY A 133 10.20 -3.43 -10.36
N GLN A 134 8.97 -3.01 -10.18
CA GLN A 134 8.61 -1.96 -9.22
C GLN A 134 7.53 -2.38 -8.22
N VAL A 135 7.67 -1.92 -6.98
CA VAL A 135 6.64 -1.99 -5.93
C VAL A 135 6.29 -0.58 -5.48
N VAL A 136 5.03 -0.22 -5.62
CA VAL A 136 4.51 1.10 -5.24
C VAL A 136 3.74 0.98 -3.93
N LEU A 137 4.18 1.72 -2.93
CA LEU A 137 3.50 1.89 -1.65
C LEU A 137 2.88 3.29 -1.64
N ALA A 138 1.57 3.36 -1.89
CA ALA A 138 0.85 4.62 -1.91
C ALA A 138 0.39 5.03 -0.51
N ASP A 139 0.25 6.36 -0.31
CA ASP A 139 -0.27 6.95 0.93
C ASP A 139 0.50 6.55 2.20
N VAL A 140 1.83 6.40 2.08
CA VAL A 140 2.71 6.07 3.20
C VAL A 140 2.83 7.29 4.12
N PRO A 141 2.54 7.14 5.43
CA PRO A 141 2.78 8.23 6.39
C PRO A 141 4.29 8.42 6.60
N ASN A 142 4.73 9.68 6.74
CA ASN A 142 6.13 10.06 6.95
C ASN A 142 7.10 9.38 5.96
N VAL A 143 6.78 9.43 4.67
CA VAL A 143 7.47 8.68 3.61
C VAL A 143 9.00 8.85 3.61
N GLU A 144 9.50 10.04 3.95
CA GLU A 144 10.94 10.31 4.03
C GLU A 144 11.63 9.52 5.16
N GLN A 145 10.96 9.35 6.31
CA GLN A 145 11.50 8.56 7.41
C GLN A 145 11.46 7.06 7.08
N VAL A 146 10.39 6.63 6.42
CA VAL A 146 10.26 5.24 5.96
C VAL A 146 11.33 4.93 4.92
N GLN A 147 11.57 5.83 3.95
CA GLN A 147 12.62 5.67 2.96
C GLN A 147 13.98 5.50 3.63
N ARG A 148 14.36 6.44 4.51
CA ARG A 148 15.65 6.36 5.23
C ARG A 148 15.79 5.02 5.95
N LYS A 149 14.75 4.58 6.65
CA LYS A 149 14.79 3.33 7.39
C LYS A 149 14.94 2.10 6.49
N VAL A 150 14.32 2.11 5.31
CA VAL A 150 14.49 1.03 4.33
C VAL A 150 15.89 1.06 3.73
N TYR A 151 16.47 2.24 3.46
CA TYR A 151 17.86 2.36 3.01
C TYR A 151 18.84 1.79 4.04
N ASP A 152 18.71 2.17 5.33
CA ASP A 152 19.56 1.62 6.41
C ASP A 152 19.51 0.08 6.42
N LEU A 153 18.32 -0.50 6.24
CA LEU A 153 18.17 -1.96 6.22
C LEU A 153 18.79 -2.63 4.98
N VAL A 154 18.74 -1.97 3.83
CA VAL A 154 19.39 -2.45 2.60
C VAL A 154 20.92 -2.43 2.78
N GLU A 155 21.46 -1.34 3.30
CA GLU A 155 22.91 -1.19 3.55
C GLU A 155 23.40 -2.23 4.57
N ASP A 156 22.72 -2.40 5.70
CA ASP A 156 22.99 -3.46 6.69
C ASP A 156 22.98 -4.86 6.07
N THR A 157 22.05 -5.10 5.13
CA THR A 157 21.95 -6.40 4.44
C THR A 157 23.13 -6.64 3.54
N ASP A 158 23.56 -5.63 2.78
CA ASP A 158 24.68 -5.71 1.87
C ASP A 158 26.01 -5.90 2.63
N GLU A 159 26.18 -5.22 3.77
CA GLU A 159 27.35 -5.39 4.64
C GLU A 159 27.45 -6.82 5.18
N ARG A 160 26.31 -7.38 5.64
CA ARG A 160 26.27 -8.78 6.14
C ARG A 160 26.63 -9.78 5.04
N LEU A 161 26.15 -9.55 3.81
CA LEU A 161 26.45 -10.42 2.68
C LEU A 161 27.96 -10.35 2.32
N ARG A 162 28.57 -9.16 2.33
CA ARG A 162 30.00 -8.98 2.08
C ARG A 162 30.85 -9.61 3.17
N ALA A 163 30.50 -9.41 4.45
CA ALA A 163 31.20 -10.02 5.57
C ALA A 163 31.16 -11.56 5.52
N GLY A 164 30.00 -12.14 5.15
CA GLY A 164 29.86 -13.58 4.97
C GLY A 164 30.71 -14.16 3.85
N GLN A 165 30.95 -13.40 2.78
CA GLN A 165 31.82 -13.82 1.66
C GLN A 165 33.32 -13.82 2.04
N HIS A 166 33.76 -12.89 2.90
CA HIS A 166 35.14 -12.81 3.35
C HIS A 166 35.51 -13.94 4.34
N SER A 167 34.53 -14.47 5.06
CA SER A 167 34.75 -15.57 6.01
C SER A 167 34.85 -16.96 5.36
N THR A 168 34.51 -17.07 4.07
CA THR A 168 34.51 -18.33 3.30
C THR A 168 35.70 -18.40 2.33
N GLY A 169 36.72 -17.55 2.49
CA GLY A 169 37.99 -17.65 1.74
C GLY A 169 38.73 -18.97 2.04
N PRO A 170 39.31 -19.62 1.06
CA PRO A 170 39.88 -20.97 1.20
C PRO A 170 41.10 -20.95 2.10
N ASP A 171 40.99 -21.45 3.31
CA ASP A 171 42.09 -22.07 4.02
C ASP A 171 42.33 -23.41 3.33
N GLY A 172 43.18 -23.40 2.33
CA GLY A 172 43.59 -24.58 1.60
C GLY A 172 44.97 -24.42 1.06
N GLY A 173 45.96 -24.73 1.86
CA GLY A 173 47.33 -25.04 1.45
C GLY A 173 47.56 -26.51 1.40
#